data_e7eb06a0b3a416824290a07d311fae52
#
_entry.id   e7eb06a0b3a416824290a07d311fae52
#
_cell.length_a   1.000
_cell.length_b   1.000
_cell.length_c   1.000
_cell.angle_alpha   90.00
_cell.angle_beta   90.00
_cell.angle_gamma   90.00
#
_symmetry.space_group_name_H-M   'P 1'
#
loop_
_entity.id
_entity.type
_entity.pdbx_description
1 polymer ?
#
loop_
_entity_poly.entity_id
_entity_poly.type
_entity_poly.pdbx_seq_one_letter_code
_entity_poly.pdbx_strand_id
1 'polypeptide(L)'
;MAGRRLVATLMALTGAVAPMAAIAQPSPERCAAIGPATERLACYDSLFRSDQFTGGDETEDTPAQGMWASGVEVSQIEGTELPFATLQSEQLIPAMPRGRAPARLTILCQDDAPVVQFAFAGQFMGTPTSQSGTITLQYDRQPPRSQSLQLSPDRMAIGFYEPDAARAVIDQLLQTERLYVRATPQAQRSVTISFLMEGIEAAIEPVRDACGV
;
A
#
# COMPACT_ATOMS: atom_id res chain seq x y z
N MET A 1 -69.75 -55.38 20.62
CA MET A 1 -69.51 -53.98 20.35
C MET A 1 -68.16 -53.90 19.66
N ALA A 2 -68.15 -53.41 18.40
CA ALA A 2 -67.13 -53.64 17.40
C ALA A 2 -65.90 -52.70 17.62
N GLY A 3 -64.71 -53.30 17.75
CA GLY A 3 -63.43 -52.57 17.71
C GLY A 3 -62.78 -52.65 16.33
N ARG A 4 -62.76 -51.54 15.67
CA ARG A 4 -62.19 -51.37 14.31
C ARG A 4 -60.69 -51.17 14.42
N ARG A 5 -59.91 -52.14 13.89
CA ARG A 5 -58.43 -52.03 13.76
C ARG A 5 -58.08 -51.23 12.53
N LEU A 6 -57.42 -50.10 12.70
CA LEU A 6 -56.78 -49.32 11.61
C LEU A 6 -55.37 -49.89 11.33
N VAL A 7 -55.16 -50.35 10.10
CA VAL A 7 -53.85 -50.79 9.57
C VAL A 7 -53.22 -49.54 8.98
N ALA A 8 -52.11 -49.09 9.56
CA ALA A 8 -51.30 -48.02 8.99
C ALA A 8 -50.26 -48.62 8.04
N THR A 9 -50.39 -48.29 6.76
CA THR A 9 -49.45 -48.69 5.72
C THR A 9 -48.28 -47.68 5.70
N LEU A 10 -47.09 -48.14 6.06
CA LEU A 10 -45.85 -47.36 6.01
C LEU A 10 -45.30 -47.38 4.58
N MET A 11 -45.37 -46.30 3.85
CA MET A 11 -44.69 -46.11 2.57
C MET A 11 -43.22 -45.72 2.84
N ALA A 12 -42.29 -46.58 2.51
CA ALA A 12 -40.86 -46.28 2.53
C ALA A 12 -40.48 -45.50 1.26
N LEU A 13 -40.14 -44.22 1.41
CA LEU A 13 -39.49 -43.43 0.33
C LEU A 13 -38.00 -43.78 0.31
N THR A 14 -37.56 -44.51 -0.69
CA THR A 14 -36.13 -44.68 -1.02
C THR A 14 -35.66 -43.47 -1.79
N GLY A 15 -35.01 -42.52 -1.09
CA GLY A 15 -34.32 -41.39 -1.69
C GLY A 15 -33.01 -41.87 -2.36
N ALA A 16 -32.92 -41.72 -3.65
CA ALA A 16 -31.68 -41.94 -4.42
C ALA A 16 -30.72 -40.75 -4.12
N VAL A 17 -29.65 -41.01 -3.38
CA VAL A 17 -28.55 -40.06 -3.19
C VAL A 17 -27.66 -40.14 -4.43
N ALA A 18 -27.74 -39.13 -5.29
CA ALA A 18 -26.80 -38.97 -6.41
C ALA A 18 -25.41 -38.63 -5.82
N PRO A 19 -24.30 -39.24 -6.31
CA PRO A 19 -22.96 -38.86 -5.87
C PRO A 19 -22.65 -37.47 -6.39
N MET A 20 -22.43 -36.51 -5.48
CA MET A 20 -21.83 -35.25 -5.80
C MET A 20 -20.40 -35.51 -6.33
N ALA A 21 -20.16 -35.20 -7.59
CA ALA A 21 -18.80 -35.20 -8.15
C ALA A 21 -17.96 -34.21 -7.35
N ALA A 22 -17.01 -34.73 -6.59
CA ALA A 22 -16.03 -33.88 -5.91
C ALA A 22 -15.23 -33.14 -6.99
N ILE A 23 -15.39 -31.81 -7.06
CA ILE A 23 -14.54 -30.93 -7.87
C ILE A 23 -13.15 -31.05 -7.27
N ALA A 24 -12.26 -31.79 -7.91
CA ALA A 24 -10.91 -31.99 -7.44
C ALA A 24 -10.17 -30.63 -7.49
N GLN A 25 -9.76 -30.13 -6.34
CA GLN A 25 -9.00 -28.92 -6.25
C GLN A 25 -7.68 -29.00 -7.03
N PRO A 26 -7.27 -27.96 -7.72
CA PRO A 26 -5.99 -27.93 -8.41
C PRO A 26 -4.84 -28.13 -7.39
N SER A 27 -3.84 -28.95 -7.75
CA SER A 27 -2.65 -29.18 -6.94
C SER A 27 -1.40 -28.95 -7.79
N PRO A 28 -0.24 -28.60 -7.17
CA PRO A 28 1.02 -28.34 -7.88
C PRO A 28 1.44 -29.50 -8.80
N GLU A 29 1.20 -30.73 -8.37
CA GLU A 29 1.53 -31.95 -9.15
C GLU A 29 0.69 -32.08 -10.42
N ARG A 30 -0.58 -31.67 -10.35
CA ARG A 30 -1.47 -31.64 -11.51
C ARG A 30 -1.05 -30.57 -12.51
N CYS A 31 -0.63 -29.39 -12.02
CA CYS A 31 -0.08 -28.33 -12.88
C CYS A 31 1.20 -28.82 -13.59
N ALA A 32 2.08 -29.54 -12.89
CA ALA A 32 3.31 -30.10 -13.47
C ALA A 32 3.04 -31.10 -14.61
N ALA A 33 1.92 -31.81 -14.58
CA ALA A 33 1.53 -32.78 -15.60
C ALA A 33 1.00 -32.16 -16.90
N ILE A 34 0.74 -30.83 -16.93
CA ILE A 34 0.25 -30.13 -18.12
C ILE A 34 1.39 -29.92 -19.11
N GLY A 35 1.24 -30.47 -20.33
CA GLY A 35 2.26 -30.38 -21.39
C GLY A 35 2.51 -28.96 -21.91
N PRO A 36 1.47 -28.23 -22.37
CA PRO A 36 1.67 -26.84 -22.87
C PRO A 36 2.13 -25.88 -21.78
N ALA A 37 3.21 -25.15 -22.04
CA ALA A 37 3.83 -24.27 -21.06
C ALA A 37 2.90 -23.14 -20.58
N THR A 38 2.08 -22.59 -21.47
CA THR A 38 1.11 -21.52 -21.15
C THR A 38 -0.01 -21.98 -20.23
N GLU A 39 -0.55 -23.16 -20.47
CA GLU A 39 -1.60 -23.76 -19.65
C GLU A 39 -1.06 -24.19 -18.29
N ARG A 40 0.16 -24.71 -18.24
CA ARG A 40 0.84 -25.07 -17.00
C ARG A 40 1.10 -23.82 -16.14
N LEU A 41 1.54 -22.69 -16.75
CA LEU A 41 1.72 -21.44 -16.08
C LEU A 41 0.41 -20.89 -15.50
N ALA A 42 -0.66 -20.91 -16.30
CA ALA A 42 -1.99 -20.49 -15.84
C ALA A 42 -2.50 -21.34 -14.66
N CYS A 43 -2.22 -22.65 -14.67
CA CYS A 43 -2.55 -23.54 -13.56
C CYS A 43 -1.79 -23.17 -12.28
N TYR A 44 -0.49 -22.93 -12.35
CA TYR A 44 0.30 -22.44 -11.20
C TYR A 44 -0.15 -21.05 -10.73
N ASP A 45 -0.42 -20.15 -11.66
CA ASP A 45 -0.94 -18.81 -11.32
C ASP A 45 -2.27 -18.91 -10.56
N SER A 46 -3.16 -19.82 -10.93
CA SER A 46 -4.41 -20.04 -10.20
C SER A 46 -4.23 -20.62 -8.79
N LEU A 47 -3.14 -21.37 -8.55
CA LEU A 47 -2.84 -21.94 -7.24
C LEU A 47 -2.14 -20.95 -6.29
N PHE A 48 -1.26 -20.12 -6.82
CA PHE A 48 -0.36 -19.30 -5.98
C PHE A 48 -0.65 -17.80 -6.04
N ARG A 49 -1.50 -17.34 -6.96
CA ARG A 49 -1.94 -15.94 -7.02
C ARG A 49 -3.26 -15.65 -6.33
N SER A 50 -4.10 -16.67 -6.09
CA SER A 50 -5.42 -16.46 -5.49
C SER A 50 -5.41 -16.17 -3.98
N ASP A 51 -4.36 -16.53 -3.25
CA ASP A 51 -4.43 -16.56 -1.78
C ASP A 51 -3.39 -15.69 -1.06
N GLN A 52 -2.49 -15.01 -1.77
CA GLN A 52 -1.47 -14.17 -1.11
C GLN A 52 -1.62 -12.66 -1.35
N PHE A 53 -2.63 -12.25 -2.11
CA PHE A 53 -2.97 -10.82 -2.28
C PHE A 53 -4.35 -10.45 -1.75
N THR A 54 -5.05 -11.37 -1.11
CA THR A 54 -6.29 -11.07 -0.35
C THR A 54 -6.05 -11.13 1.15
N GLY A 55 -5.01 -10.44 1.61
CA GLY A 55 -4.86 -10.04 2.99
C GLY A 55 -5.40 -8.62 3.13
N GLY A 56 -6.70 -8.45 3.08
CA GLY A 56 -7.38 -7.19 3.25
C GLY A 56 -8.85 -7.40 2.95
N ASP A 57 -9.67 -7.25 3.96
CA ASP A 57 -11.13 -7.25 3.92
C ASP A 57 -11.67 -6.69 2.59
N GLU A 58 -12.65 -7.39 2.00
CA GLU A 58 -13.52 -6.82 0.96
C GLU A 58 -14.30 -5.64 1.54
N THR A 59 -13.73 -4.47 1.45
CA THR A 59 -14.51 -3.24 1.48
C THR A 59 -14.68 -2.76 0.05
N GLU A 60 -15.95 -2.80 -0.37
CA GLU A 60 -16.63 -2.07 -1.43
C GLU A 60 -15.74 -1.24 -2.39
N ASP A 61 -16.03 -1.38 -3.70
CA ASP A 61 -15.64 -0.50 -4.80
C ASP A 61 -15.40 0.96 -4.37
N THR A 62 -14.21 1.22 -3.84
CA THR A 62 -13.75 2.59 -3.73
C THR A 62 -13.16 2.94 -5.09
N PRO A 63 -13.67 3.98 -5.77
CA PRO A 63 -13.13 4.42 -7.06
C PRO A 63 -11.63 4.63 -6.89
N ALA A 64 -10.86 4.28 -7.92
CA ALA A 64 -9.41 4.37 -7.98
C ALA A 64 -8.92 5.71 -7.38
N GLN A 65 -8.80 5.73 -6.08
CA GLN A 65 -8.13 6.77 -5.31
C GLN A 65 -6.69 6.68 -5.76
N GLY A 66 -6.17 7.68 -6.41
CA GLY A 66 -4.82 7.76 -6.95
C GLY A 66 -3.86 6.74 -6.34
N MET A 67 -2.67 6.54 -6.77
CA MET A 67 -1.80 5.45 -6.28
C MET A 67 -1.41 5.54 -4.78
N TRP A 68 -2.33 6.09 -3.96
CA TRP A 68 -2.20 6.15 -2.51
C TRP A 68 -2.48 4.80 -1.87
N ALA A 69 -1.65 4.44 -0.90
CA ALA A 69 -1.92 3.36 0.04
C ALA A 69 -1.94 3.96 1.45
N SER A 70 -2.97 3.66 2.24
CA SER A 70 -3.12 4.18 3.60
C SER A 70 -3.56 3.08 4.55
N GLY A 71 -3.32 3.28 5.84
CA GLY A 71 -3.68 2.32 6.86
C GLY A 71 -3.00 2.63 8.19
N VAL A 72 -3.03 1.64 9.08
CA VAL A 72 -2.34 1.67 10.36
C VAL A 72 -1.38 0.49 10.43
N GLU A 73 -0.09 0.76 10.54
CA GLU A 73 0.93 -0.26 10.80
C GLU A 73 1.11 -0.42 12.31
N VAL A 74 1.16 -1.65 12.78
CA VAL A 74 1.36 -1.94 14.20
C VAL A 74 2.78 -2.48 14.39
N SER A 75 3.57 -1.79 15.21
CA SER A 75 4.90 -2.26 15.60
C SER A 75 4.78 -3.58 16.36
N GLN A 76 5.39 -4.63 15.84
CA GLN A 76 5.39 -5.96 16.48
C GLN A 76 6.19 -6.00 17.79
N ILE A 77 7.06 -5.02 18.02
CA ILE A 77 7.93 -4.96 19.20
C ILE A 77 7.31 -4.08 20.29
N GLU A 78 6.79 -2.92 19.90
CA GLU A 78 6.31 -1.91 20.84
C GLU A 78 4.79 -1.88 20.96
N GLY A 79 4.07 -2.52 20.03
CA GLY A 79 2.62 -2.47 19.95
C GLY A 79 2.07 -1.09 19.57
N THR A 80 2.94 -0.17 19.16
CA THR A 80 2.57 1.20 18.78
C THR A 80 1.90 1.18 17.41
N GLU A 81 0.78 1.86 17.31
CA GLU A 81 0.08 2.09 16.05
C GLU A 81 0.72 3.26 15.30
N LEU A 82 1.00 3.07 14.02
CA LEU A 82 1.57 4.07 13.13
C LEU A 82 0.63 4.30 11.95
N PRO A 83 -0.31 5.22 12.05
CA PRO A 83 -1.18 5.61 10.96
C PRO A 83 -0.36 6.28 9.84
N PHE A 84 -0.61 5.88 8.59
CA PHE A 84 0.14 6.39 7.45
C PHE A 84 -0.72 6.52 6.19
N ALA A 85 -0.24 7.39 5.30
CA ALA A 85 -0.63 7.45 3.89
C ALA A 85 0.65 7.56 3.05
N THR A 86 0.76 6.78 2.01
CA THR A 86 1.95 6.76 1.14
C THR A 86 1.56 6.81 -0.33
N LEU A 87 2.35 7.55 -1.12
CA LEU A 87 2.16 7.74 -2.55
C LEU A 87 3.48 7.46 -3.28
N GLN A 88 3.38 6.76 -4.40
CA GLN A 88 4.53 6.53 -5.27
C GLN A 88 4.67 7.64 -6.32
N SER A 89 5.90 7.98 -6.68
CA SER A 89 6.16 8.92 -7.78
C SER A 89 5.79 8.33 -9.13
N GLU A 90 5.40 9.20 -10.08
CA GLU A 90 5.11 8.79 -11.45
C GLU A 90 6.35 8.27 -12.18
N GLN A 91 7.54 8.73 -11.81
CA GLN A 91 8.80 8.33 -12.44
C GLN A 91 9.52 7.26 -11.63
N LEU A 92 10.11 6.30 -12.33
CA LEU A 92 11.09 5.39 -11.76
C LEU A 92 12.46 6.07 -11.76
N ILE A 93 13.13 6.03 -10.61
CA ILE A 93 14.50 6.51 -10.42
C ILE A 93 15.46 5.35 -10.19
N PRO A 94 16.79 5.54 -10.30
CA PRO A 94 17.75 4.52 -9.91
C PRO A 94 17.50 4.08 -8.47
N ALA A 95 17.50 2.78 -8.21
CA ALA A 95 17.23 2.22 -6.90
C ALA A 95 18.46 1.54 -6.30
N MET A 96 18.55 1.54 -4.98
CA MET A 96 19.58 0.77 -4.26
C MET A 96 18.98 -0.57 -3.77
N PRO A 97 19.74 -1.70 -3.88
CA PRO A 97 21.14 -1.81 -4.37
C PRO A 97 21.24 -1.83 -5.89
N ARG A 98 20.16 -1.98 -6.65
CA ARG A 98 20.15 -1.96 -8.13
C ARG A 98 18.73 -1.89 -8.69
N GLY A 99 18.63 -1.57 -9.99
CA GLY A 99 17.36 -1.48 -10.71
C GLY A 99 16.78 -0.08 -10.68
N ARG A 100 15.49 0.02 -10.88
CA ARG A 100 14.71 1.26 -10.84
C ARG A 100 13.44 1.03 -10.02
N ALA A 101 13.09 2.00 -9.19
CA ALA A 101 11.87 1.99 -8.40
C ALA A 101 11.30 3.41 -8.27
N PRO A 102 10.03 3.59 -7.95
CA PRO A 102 9.48 4.91 -7.65
C PRO A 102 10.07 5.46 -6.35
N ALA A 103 10.15 6.77 -6.27
CA ALA A 103 10.29 7.44 -4.99
C ALA A 103 8.95 7.38 -4.24
N ARG A 104 8.97 7.66 -2.94
CA ARG A 104 7.79 7.58 -2.08
C ARG A 104 7.64 8.86 -1.27
N LEU A 105 6.45 9.40 -1.29
CA LEU A 105 5.97 10.39 -0.33
C LEU A 105 5.20 9.63 0.75
N THR A 106 5.52 9.88 2.01
CA THR A 106 4.81 9.31 3.15
C THR A 106 4.37 10.42 4.10
N ILE A 107 3.11 10.40 4.48
CA ILE A 107 2.52 11.19 5.55
C ILE A 107 2.16 10.20 6.65
N LEU A 108 2.64 10.43 7.87
CA LEU A 108 2.40 9.50 8.97
C LEU A 108 2.20 10.26 10.28
N CYS A 109 1.57 9.60 11.25
CA CYS A 109 1.44 10.08 12.62
C CYS A 109 2.40 9.29 13.50
N GLN A 110 3.42 9.95 14.04
CA GLN A 110 4.41 9.36 14.93
C GLN A 110 4.47 10.15 16.22
N ASP A 111 4.31 9.48 17.36
CA ASP A 111 4.32 10.10 18.70
C ASP A 111 3.33 11.29 18.79
N ASP A 112 2.10 11.09 18.30
CA ASP A 112 1.03 12.09 18.22
C ASP A 112 1.40 13.34 17.38
N ALA A 113 2.43 13.26 16.57
CA ALA A 113 2.90 14.33 15.70
C ALA A 113 2.90 13.93 14.22
N PRO A 114 2.40 14.78 13.32
CA PRO A 114 2.45 14.51 11.89
C PRO A 114 3.88 14.64 11.36
N VAL A 115 4.23 13.76 10.44
CA VAL A 115 5.50 13.76 9.70
C VAL A 115 5.22 13.64 8.22
N VAL A 116 5.93 14.41 7.39
CA VAL A 116 5.91 14.29 5.93
C VAL A 116 7.31 14.02 5.43
N GLN A 117 7.53 12.88 4.78
CA GLN A 117 8.86 12.48 4.33
C GLN A 117 8.87 11.96 2.89
N PHE A 118 10.03 12.15 2.25
CA PHE A 118 10.33 11.71 0.89
C PHE A 118 11.49 10.71 0.91
N ALA A 119 11.25 9.51 0.41
CA ALA A 119 12.26 8.47 0.24
C ALA A 119 12.55 8.24 -1.25
N PHE A 120 13.81 8.07 -1.60
CA PHE A 120 14.27 8.01 -3.00
C PHE A 120 14.81 6.62 -3.34
N ALA A 121 13.90 5.63 -3.41
CA ALA A 121 14.18 4.26 -3.87
C ALA A 121 15.39 3.60 -3.18
N GLY A 122 15.48 3.71 -1.85
CA GLY A 122 16.54 3.12 -1.04
C GLY A 122 17.87 3.87 -1.08
N GLN A 123 17.92 5.06 -1.67
CA GLN A 123 19.14 5.89 -1.71
C GLN A 123 19.31 6.71 -0.44
N PHE A 124 20.56 6.90 -0.02
CA PHE A 124 20.88 7.80 1.08
C PHE A 124 20.78 9.26 0.64
N MET A 125 20.17 10.11 1.47
CA MET A 125 19.97 11.53 1.21
C MET A 125 21.06 12.42 1.84
N GLY A 126 22.01 11.82 2.54
CA GLY A 126 23.13 12.52 3.16
C GLY A 126 24.26 11.59 3.58
N THR A 127 25.40 12.19 3.93
CA THR A 127 26.56 11.47 4.47
C THR A 127 26.28 10.96 5.89
N PRO A 128 27.10 10.05 6.44
CA PRO A 128 26.93 9.55 7.82
C PRO A 128 26.84 10.63 8.90
N THR A 129 27.38 11.82 8.66
CA THR A 129 27.38 12.95 9.59
C THR A 129 26.34 14.01 9.26
N SER A 130 25.64 13.91 8.12
CA SER A 130 24.61 14.87 7.74
C SER A 130 23.35 14.67 8.57
N GLN A 131 22.76 15.75 9.05
CA GLN A 131 21.46 15.79 9.72
C GLN A 131 20.37 16.41 8.84
N SER A 132 20.77 17.11 7.80
CA SER A 132 19.85 17.74 6.84
C SER A 132 20.35 17.61 5.42
N GLY A 133 19.43 17.77 4.45
CA GLY A 133 19.70 17.78 3.02
C GLY A 133 18.88 18.87 2.33
N THR A 134 19.21 19.16 1.07
CA THR A 134 18.49 20.14 0.27
C THR A 134 17.49 19.43 -0.65
N ILE A 135 16.25 19.91 -0.61
CA ILE A 135 15.17 19.49 -1.50
C ILE A 135 14.55 20.72 -2.16
N THR A 136 14.11 20.59 -3.39
CA THR A 136 13.33 21.62 -4.08
C THR A 136 11.92 21.09 -4.30
N LEU A 137 10.94 21.82 -3.82
CA LEU A 137 9.52 21.53 -3.98
C LEU A 137 8.88 22.56 -4.91
N GLN A 138 8.00 22.10 -5.80
CA GLN A 138 7.17 22.94 -6.62
C GLN A 138 5.75 22.40 -6.61
N TYR A 139 4.82 23.20 -6.14
CA TYR A 139 3.39 22.90 -6.07
C TYR A 139 2.72 23.44 -7.34
N ASP A 140 2.19 22.56 -8.16
CA ASP A 140 1.56 22.90 -9.44
C ASP A 140 2.43 23.81 -10.32
N ARG A 141 1.92 25.00 -10.62
CA ARG A 141 2.61 26.02 -11.42
C ARG A 141 3.29 27.10 -10.57
N GLN A 142 3.34 26.93 -9.25
CA GLN A 142 4.01 27.89 -8.38
C GLN A 142 5.54 27.88 -8.62
N PRO A 143 6.25 28.96 -8.31
CA PRO A 143 7.70 28.96 -8.39
C PRO A 143 8.33 27.88 -7.49
N PRO A 144 9.34 27.13 -7.98
CA PRO A 144 10.03 26.13 -7.16
C PRO A 144 10.75 26.81 -5.98
N ARG A 145 10.71 26.15 -4.85
CA ARG A 145 11.37 26.59 -3.62
C ARG A 145 12.34 25.53 -3.14
N SER A 146 13.61 25.93 -2.96
CA SER A 146 14.63 25.06 -2.37
C SER A 146 14.75 25.37 -0.87
N GLN A 147 14.82 24.30 -0.08
CA GLN A 147 14.95 24.39 1.37
C GLN A 147 15.78 23.24 1.92
N SER A 148 16.37 23.46 3.10
CA SER A 148 17.06 22.42 3.83
C SER A 148 16.07 21.77 4.78
N LEU A 149 15.93 20.45 4.67
CA LEU A 149 15.05 19.64 5.53
C LEU A 149 15.86 18.62 6.31
N GLN A 150 15.30 18.18 7.41
CA GLN A 150 15.88 17.16 8.26
C GLN A 150 15.90 15.79 7.55
N LEU A 151 16.91 14.99 7.83
CA LEU A 151 17.00 13.60 7.39
C LEU A 151 16.41 12.67 8.45
N SER A 152 15.85 11.54 7.99
CA SER A 152 15.48 10.43 8.87
C SER A 152 16.72 9.88 9.60
N PRO A 153 16.55 9.17 10.73
CA PRO A 153 17.68 8.58 11.47
C PRO A 153 18.56 7.66 10.63
N ASP A 154 17.98 6.93 9.70
CA ASP A 154 18.67 6.06 8.73
C ASP A 154 19.22 6.83 7.50
N ARG A 155 18.88 8.11 7.37
CA ARG A 155 19.25 9.00 6.25
C ARG A 155 18.73 8.55 4.88
N MET A 156 17.74 7.68 4.84
CA MET A 156 17.12 7.20 3.59
C MET A 156 15.90 8.04 3.18
N ALA A 157 15.46 8.93 4.07
CA ALA A 157 14.40 9.88 3.79
C ALA A 157 14.81 11.30 4.21
N ILE A 158 14.15 12.29 3.59
CA ILE A 158 14.26 13.72 3.91
C ILE A 158 12.85 14.26 4.08
N GLY A 159 12.60 15.08 5.12
CA GLY A 159 11.23 15.47 5.39
C GLY A 159 11.04 16.57 6.44
N PHE A 160 9.77 16.80 6.71
CA PHE A 160 9.26 17.71 7.72
C PHE A 160 8.92 16.90 8.97
N TYR A 161 9.79 16.95 9.97
CA TYR A 161 9.65 16.25 11.25
C TYR A 161 9.17 17.17 12.37
N GLU A 162 9.22 18.49 12.16
CA GLU A 162 8.64 19.46 13.07
C GLU A 162 7.11 19.53 12.84
N PRO A 163 6.27 19.35 13.88
CA PRO A 163 4.83 19.21 13.73
C PRO A 163 4.15 20.36 12.98
N ASP A 164 4.52 21.61 13.29
CA ASP A 164 3.93 22.79 12.65
C ASP A 164 4.31 22.89 11.17
N ALA A 165 5.56 22.55 10.84
CA ALA A 165 6.02 22.52 9.46
C ALA A 165 5.35 21.39 8.66
N ALA A 166 5.16 20.21 9.28
CA ALA A 166 4.47 19.09 8.67
C ALA A 166 2.98 19.42 8.40
N ARG A 167 2.28 20.03 9.38
CA ARG A 167 0.89 20.50 9.18
C ARG A 167 0.77 21.48 8.01
N ALA A 168 1.63 22.50 7.99
CA ALA A 168 1.62 23.50 6.92
C ALA A 168 1.84 22.88 5.53
N VAL A 169 2.69 21.85 5.43
CA VAL A 169 2.92 21.13 4.18
C VAL A 169 1.72 20.24 3.83
N ILE A 170 1.10 19.56 4.79
CA ILE A 170 -0.12 18.78 4.55
C ILE A 170 -1.23 19.68 4.01
N ASP A 171 -1.46 20.85 4.62
CA ASP A 171 -2.45 21.83 4.14
C ASP A 171 -2.16 22.29 2.70
N GLN A 172 -0.89 22.46 2.36
CA GLN A 172 -0.47 22.82 1.01
C GLN A 172 -0.69 21.67 0.03
N LEU A 173 -0.40 20.42 0.43
CA LEU A 173 -0.60 19.24 -0.41
C LEU A 173 -2.08 18.98 -0.71
N LEU A 174 -2.98 19.23 0.25
CA LEU A 174 -4.43 19.12 0.07
C LEU A 174 -4.99 20.06 -1.00
N GLN A 175 -4.30 21.16 -1.31
CA GLN A 175 -4.70 22.14 -2.32
C GLN A 175 -3.92 21.98 -3.64
N THR A 176 -3.07 20.94 -3.74
CA THR A 176 -2.15 20.73 -4.85
C THR A 176 -2.65 19.59 -5.74
N GLU A 177 -2.66 19.79 -7.05
CA GLU A 177 -2.95 18.71 -8.01
C GLU A 177 -1.70 17.86 -8.28
N ARG A 178 -0.53 18.51 -8.37
CA ARG A 178 0.74 17.85 -8.68
C ARG A 178 1.91 18.49 -7.95
N LEU A 179 2.63 17.67 -7.21
CA LEU A 179 3.87 18.07 -6.55
C LEU A 179 5.08 17.61 -7.36
N TYR A 180 5.96 18.54 -7.72
CA TYR A 180 7.27 18.23 -8.29
C TYR A 180 8.33 18.33 -7.18
N VAL A 181 9.20 17.33 -7.14
CA VAL A 181 10.25 17.22 -6.14
C VAL A 181 11.58 17.00 -6.82
N ARG A 182 12.59 17.81 -6.50
CA ARG A 182 13.96 17.61 -6.93
C ARG A 182 14.87 17.48 -5.73
N ALA A 183 15.67 16.42 -5.73
CA ALA A 183 16.67 16.18 -4.71
C ALA A 183 17.94 15.56 -5.33
N THR A 184 19.04 15.61 -4.60
CA THR A 184 20.30 15.00 -5.00
C THR A 184 20.69 13.97 -3.93
N PRO A 185 20.44 12.68 -4.17
CA PRO A 185 20.89 11.63 -3.26
C PRO A 185 22.41 11.60 -3.18
N GLN A 186 22.94 11.04 -2.07
CA GLN A 186 24.38 10.95 -1.86
C GLN A 186 25.08 10.19 -3.00
N ALA A 187 26.15 10.75 -3.52
CA ALA A 187 26.95 10.19 -4.61
C ALA A 187 26.17 9.91 -5.91
N GLN A 188 25.02 10.54 -6.10
CA GLN A 188 24.17 10.41 -7.29
C GLN A 188 23.96 11.76 -7.98
N ARG A 189 23.38 11.70 -9.18
CA ARG A 189 22.91 12.91 -9.87
C ARG A 189 21.57 13.35 -9.29
N SER A 190 21.27 14.64 -9.42
CA SER A 190 19.94 15.15 -9.07
C SER A 190 18.85 14.42 -9.83
N VAL A 191 17.79 14.06 -9.12
CA VAL A 191 16.59 13.46 -9.68
C VAL A 191 15.42 14.43 -9.52
N THR A 192 14.55 14.47 -10.53
CA THR A 192 13.28 15.20 -10.48
C THR A 192 12.16 14.19 -10.66
N ILE A 193 11.20 14.22 -9.79
CA ILE A 193 10.05 13.32 -9.75
C ILE A 193 8.77 14.14 -9.56
N SER A 194 7.63 13.54 -9.85
CA SER A 194 6.32 14.12 -9.58
C SER A 194 5.41 13.13 -8.89
N PHE A 195 4.49 13.69 -8.11
CA PHE A 195 3.43 13.00 -7.42
C PHE A 195 2.09 13.60 -7.82
N LEU A 196 1.12 12.75 -8.15
CA LEU A 196 -0.26 13.18 -8.42
C LEU A 196 -1.06 13.10 -7.12
N MET A 197 -1.53 14.25 -6.61
CA MET A 197 -2.15 14.35 -5.28
C MET A 197 -3.61 13.91 -5.24
N GLU A 198 -4.18 13.49 -6.38
CA GLU A 198 -5.56 12.99 -6.43
C GLU A 198 -5.80 11.90 -5.37
N GLY A 199 -6.89 12.06 -4.60
CA GLY A 199 -7.26 11.13 -3.53
C GLY A 199 -6.56 11.35 -2.18
N ILE A 200 -5.73 12.38 -2.03
CA ILE A 200 -5.01 12.66 -0.78
C ILE A 200 -5.96 12.84 0.42
N GLU A 201 -7.11 13.49 0.24
CA GLU A 201 -8.06 13.77 1.33
C GLU A 201 -8.54 12.49 2.02
N ALA A 202 -8.93 11.48 1.21
CA ALA A 202 -9.34 10.19 1.74
C ALA A 202 -8.15 9.37 2.26
N ALA A 203 -7.00 9.47 1.61
CA ALA A 203 -5.83 8.71 2.00
C ALA A 203 -5.25 9.10 3.36
N ILE A 204 -5.30 10.38 3.74
CA ILE A 204 -4.76 10.86 5.01
C ILE A 204 -5.72 10.73 6.20
N GLU A 205 -6.94 10.21 6.00
CA GLU A 205 -7.92 10.04 7.08
C GLU A 205 -7.34 9.35 8.33
N PRO A 206 -6.62 8.21 8.24
CA PRO A 206 -6.03 7.58 9.41
C PRO A 206 -5.02 8.46 10.16
N VAL A 207 -4.26 9.27 9.41
CA VAL A 207 -3.29 10.22 10.00
C VAL A 207 -4.02 11.41 10.63
N ARG A 208 -5.09 11.89 9.98
CA ARG A 208 -5.92 12.98 10.49
C ARG A 208 -6.56 12.63 11.82
N ASP A 209 -7.14 11.44 11.91
CA ASP A 209 -7.79 10.96 13.12
C ASP A 209 -6.82 10.82 14.29
N ALA A 210 -5.58 10.41 14.01
CA ALA A 210 -4.57 10.20 15.03
C ALA A 210 -3.83 11.47 15.46
N CYS A 211 -3.48 12.34 14.49
CA CYS A 211 -2.63 13.53 14.73
C CYS A 211 -3.40 14.86 14.72
N GLY A 212 -4.69 14.88 14.42
CA GLY A 212 -5.51 16.11 14.38
C GLY A 212 -5.05 17.10 13.29
N VAL A 213 -4.76 16.60 12.06
CA VAL A 213 -4.32 17.40 10.90
C VAL A 213 -5.42 17.58 9.88
#